data_8a24155ae436d59a136ba332e23331de
#
_entry.id   8a24155ae436d59a136ba332e23331de
#
_cell.length_a   1.000
_cell.length_b   1.000
_cell.length_c   1.000
_cell.angle_alpha   90.00
_cell.angle_beta   90.00
_cell.angle_gamma   90.00
#
_symmetry.space_group_name_H-M   'P 1'
#
loop_
_entity.id
_entity.type
_entity.pdbx_description
1 polymer ?
#
loop_
_entity_poly.entity_id
_entity_poly.type
_entity_poly.pdbx_seq_one_letter_code
_entity_poly.pdbx_strand_id
1 'polypeptide(L)'
;MGVARRGRFAVSLALLLGFPFSIAPVFAAETAPPAAAEPVEHVYVSLTTSAGVITLDLDKTHAPLTTANFLRYVDSKRMDGAVFYRAMHLPYGDTPAGLLQGGVRNGAKLFPPIPHEATNRTGILHKAGTISMARFAPGTATADFMILISDMPALDAEPSNNGQDPGAGFAAFGHVVKGMDVVHAIWNTPRSATKGEGVMKGDILENEIKIVSARRIPAP
;
A
#
# COMPACT_ATOMS: atom_id res chain seq x y z
N MET A 1 65.75 -55.81 32.42
CA MET A 1 66.10 -55.04 33.60
C MET A 1 64.86 -54.20 33.92
N GLY A 2 64.06 -54.63 34.86
CA GLY A 2 64.06 -54.50 36.25
C GLY A 2 63.47 -53.13 36.58
N VAL A 3 62.48 -52.89 37.28
CA VAL A 3 62.13 -53.32 38.67
C VAL A 3 60.62 -52.96 38.89
N ALA A 4 59.93 -53.90 39.51
CA ALA A 4 58.60 -53.71 40.10
C ALA A 4 58.67 -52.83 41.38
N ARG A 5 57.62 -52.06 41.68
CA ARG A 5 57.31 -51.67 43.03
C ARG A 5 55.79 -51.64 43.30
N ARG A 6 55.50 -52.44 44.33
CA ARG A 6 54.20 -52.66 44.97
C ARG A 6 53.73 -51.40 45.76
N GLY A 7 52.41 -51.21 45.82
CA GLY A 7 51.89 -50.94 47.15
C GLY A 7 50.92 -49.79 47.29
N ARG A 8 49.76 -50.11 47.61
CA ARG A 8 48.94 -49.83 48.82
C ARG A 8 47.51 -49.43 48.47
N PHE A 9 46.63 -50.32 48.84
CA PHE A 9 45.19 -50.05 48.94
C PHE A 9 44.95 -49.00 50.02
N ALA A 10 44.19 -47.96 49.68
CA ALA A 10 43.53 -47.08 50.64
C ALA A 10 42.04 -47.10 50.34
N VAL A 11 41.28 -47.66 51.25
CA VAL A 11 39.82 -47.66 51.29
C VAL A 11 39.41 -46.27 51.76
N SER A 12 38.77 -45.48 50.91
CA SER A 12 38.12 -44.22 51.30
C SER A 12 36.63 -44.40 51.33
N LEU A 13 36.09 -44.28 52.50
CA LEU A 13 34.68 -44.25 52.87
C LEU A 13 34.01 -43.02 52.23
N ALA A 14 33.10 -43.21 51.21
CA ALA A 14 32.34 -42.14 50.62
C ALA A 14 31.11 -41.80 51.48
N LEU A 15 31.14 -40.62 52.03
CA LEU A 15 30.04 -40.01 52.78
C LEU A 15 28.98 -39.52 51.78
N LEU A 16 27.82 -40.16 51.73
CA LEU A 16 26.65 -39.74 50.95
C LEU A 16 26.01 -38.51 51.58
N LEU A 17 26.32 -37.31 51.06
CA LEU A 17 25.58 -36.07 51.33
C LEU A 17 24.35 -36.03 50.44
N GLY A 18 23.20 -36.30 51.04
CA GLY A 18 21.90 -36.12 50.38
C GLY A 18 21.61 -34.63 50.13
N PHE A 19 21.56 -34.22 48.86
CA PHE A 19 21.02 -32.91 48.46
C PHE A 19 19.50 -32.98 48.46
N PRO A 20 18.79 -32.04 49.10
CA PRO A 20 17.36 -31.92 48.97
C PRO A 20 17.03 -31.40 47.57
N PHE A 21 16.31 -32.19 46.79
CA PHE A 21 15.75 -31.81 45.48
C PHE A 21 14.60 -30.83 45.73
N SER A 22 14.87 -29.52 45.57
CA SER A 22 13.86 -28.47 45.67
C SER A 22 13.09 -28.42 44.35
N ILE A 23 11.90 -28.97 44.34
CA ILE A 23 10.97 -28.85 43.18
C ILE A 23 10.37 -27.45 43.24
N ALA A 24 10.91 -26.52 42.42
CA ALA A 24 10.29 -25.23 42.21
C ALA A 24 9.01 -25.41 41.34
N PRO A 25 7.89 -24.81 41.72
CA PRO A 25 6.68 -24.85 40.89
C PRO A 25 6.95 -24.13 39.57
N VAL A 26 6.81 -24.83 38.46
CA VAL A 26 6.77 -24.25 37.11
C VAL A 26 5.41 -23.52 37.01
N PHE A 27 5.40 -22.20 37.14
CA PHE A 27 4.27 -21.40 36.74
C PHE A 27 4.19 -21.47 35.23
N ALA A 28 3.14 -22.15 34.72
CA ALA A 28 2.78 -22.08 33.33
C ALA A 28 2.47 -20.60 33.04
N ALA A 29 3.28 -19.98 32.18
CA ALA A 29 2.95 -18.64 31.65
C ALA A 29 1.66 -18.76 30.86
N GLU A 30 0.58 -18.25 31.43
CA GLU A 30 -0.71 -18.08 30.75
C GLU A 30 -0.46 -17.13 29.57
N THR A 31 -0.50 -17.68 28.35
CA THR A 31 -0.40 -16.89 27.13
C THR A 31 -1.60 -15.97 27.07
N ALA A 32 -1.37 -14.66 27.22
CA ALA A 32 -2.39 -13.65 27.04
C ALA A 32 -3.09 -13.89 25.68
N PRO A 33 -4.43 -13.77 25.60
CA PRO A 33 -5.15 -13.89 24.35
C PRO A 33 -4.58 -12.87 23.35
N PRO A 34 -4.51 -13.23 22.04
CA PRO A 34 -4.02 -12.30 21.02
C PRO A 34 -4.87 -11.01 21.10
N ALA A 35 -4.18 -9.87 21.15
CA ALA A 35 -4.82 -8.57 21.16
C ALA A 35 -5.78 -8.51 19.97
N ALA A 36 -7.05 -8.14 20.22
CA ALA A 36 -8.02 -7.94 19.16
C ALA A 36 -7.44 -6.91 18.18
N ALA A 37 -7.44 -7.24 16.88
CA ALA A 37 -7.00 -6.31 15.85
C ALA A 37 -7.83 -5.03 15.96
N GLU A 38 -7.15 -3.88 15.99
CA GLU A 38 -7.83 -2.58 15.99
C GLU A 38 -8.73 -2.48 14.75
N PRO A 39 -9.95 -1.95 14.89
CA PRO A 39 -10.86 -1.82 13.75
C PRO A 39 -10.25 -0.90 12.69
N VAL A 40 -10.27 -1.33 11.43
CA VAL A 40 -9.78 -0.53 10.30
C VAL A 40 -10.68 0.70 10.12
N GLU A 41 -10.08 1.90 10.16
CA GLU A 41 -10.81 3.14 9.92
C GLU A 41 -10.88 3.41 8.41
N HIS A 42 -12.09 3.34 7.87
CA HIS A 42 -12.40 3.62 6.47
C HIS A 42 -12.98 5.01 6.29
N VAL A 43 -12.58 5.72 5.24
CA VAL A 43 -13.14 7.01 4.84
C VAL A 43 -13.63 6.93 3.40
N TYR A 44 -14.93 7.19 3.22
CA TYR A 44 -15.54 7.12 1.90
C TYR A 44 -15.54 8.49 1.20
N VAL A 45 -15.19 8.48 -0.08
CA VAL A 45 -15.17 9.69 -0.93
C VAL A 45 -15.92 9.43 -2.23
N SER A 46 -16.84 10.34 -2.56
CA SER A 46 -17.51 10.37 -3.87
C SER A 46 -16.76 11.33 -4.80
N LEU A 47 -16.33 10.82 -5.95
CA LEU A 47 -15.84 11.61 -7.08
C LEU A 47 -16.98 11.73 -8.10
N THR A 48 -17.60 12.91 -8.21
CA THR A 48 -18.52 13.21 -9.29
C THR A 48 -17.72 13.66 -10.49
N THR A 49 -17.77 12.90 -11.57
CA THR A 49 -17.07 13.22 -12.83
C THR A 49 -18.04 13.62 -13.92
N SER A 50 -17.55 14.17 -15.03
CA SER A 50 -18.37 14.41 -16.23
C SER A 50 -18.87 13.12 -16.91
N ALA A 51 -18.33 11.95 -16.52
CA ALA A 51 -18.70 10.64 -17.06
C ALA A 51 -19.55 9.78 -16.09
N GLY A 52 -19.73 10.21 -14.84
CA GLY A 52 -20.45 9.47 -13.82
C GLY A 52 -19.82 9.62 -12.43
N VAL A 53 -20.31 8.84 -11.46
CA VAL A 53 -19.87 8.90 -10.08
C VAL A 53 -19.02 7.67 -9.74
N ILE A 54 -17.87 7.90 -9.10
CA ILE A 54 -16.98 6.87 -8.57
C ILE A 54 -16.94 7.02 -7.05
N THR A 55 -17.16 5.95 -6.31
CA THR A 55 -17.05 5.93 -4.84
C THR A 55 -15.81 5.17 -4.41
N LEU A 56 -14.98 5.83 -3.63
CA LEU A 56 -13.75 5.31 -3.07
C LEU A 56 -13.95 4.94 -1.61
N ASP A 57 -13.32 3.85 -1.19
CA ASP A 57 -13.07 3.47 0.19
C ASP A 57 -11.58 3.62 0.46
N LEU A 58 -11.21 4.52 1.37
CA LEU A 58 -9.83 4.85 1.71
C LEU A 58 -9.48 4.24 3.07
N ASP A 59 -8.41 3.47 3.12
CA ASP A 59 -7.88 2.83 4.32
C ASP A 59 -6.99 3.81 5.09
N LYS A 60 -7.56 4.43 6.12
CA LYS A 60 -6.84 5.39 6.96
C LYS A 60 -5.95 4.70 7.99
N THR A 61 -6.24 3.46 8.35
CA THR A 61 -5.46 2.72 9.34
C THR A 61 -4.11 2.28 8.79
N HIS A 62 -4.10 1.66 7.61
CA HIS A 62 -2.88 1.09 7.03
C HIS A 62 -2.08 2.09 6.19
N ALA A 63 -2.76 3.08 5.56
CA ALA A 63 -2.12 4.13 4.77
C ALA A 63 -2.48 5.55 5.27
N PRO A 64 -2.16 5.90 6.54
CA PRO A 64 -2.62 7.13 7.17
C PRO A 64 -2.11 8.41 6.49
N LEU A 65 -0.83 8.45 6.07
CA LEU A 65 -0.25 9.64 5.44
C LEU A 65 -0.81 9.87 4.04
N THR A 66 -0.94 8.80 3.27
CA THR A 66 -1.46 8.84 1.90
C THR A 66 -2.93 9.20 1.89
N THR A 67 -3.73 8.54 2.74
CA THR A 67 -5.14 8.85 2.92
C THR A 67 -5.35 10.29 3.38
N ALA A 68 -4.60 10.77 4.40
CA ALA A 68 -4.68 12.16 4.86
C ALA A 68 -4.30 13.15 3.76
N ASN A 69 -3.30 12.84 2.93
CA ASN A 69 -2.92 13.65 1.79
C ASN A 69 -4.07 13.79 0.79
N PHE A 70 -4.69 12.68 0.37
CA PHE A 70 -5.82 12.72 -0.56
C PHE A 70 -7.00 13.50 0.02
N LEU A 71 -7.35 13.24 1.30
CA LEU A 71 -8.45 13.90 1.99
C LEU A 71 -8.25 15.41 2.12
N ARG A 72 -7.03 15.93 2.33
CA ARG A 72 -6.82 17.38 2.38
C ARG A 72 -7.13 18.08 1.06
N TYR A 73 -6.92 17.40 -0.11
CA TYR A 73 -7.36 17.93 -1.40
C TYR A 73 -8.89 17.90 -1.54
N VAL A 74 -9.54 16.86 -1.02
CA VAL A 74 -11.00 16.74 -1.00
C VAL A 74 -11.62 17.84 -0.11
N ASP A 75 -11.16 17.94 1.14
CA ASP A 75 -11.71 18.86 2.15
C ASP A 75 -11.50 20.34 1.77
N SER A 76 -10.34 20.66 1.20
CA SER A 76 -10.05 22.02 0.70
C SER A 76 -10.63 22.31 -0.69
N LYS A 77 -11.40 21.38 -1.26
CA LYS A 77 -12.00 21.47 -2.61
C LYS A 77 -10.97 21.69 -3.74
N ARG A 78 -9.70 21.39 -3.49
CA ARG A 78 -8.65 21.50 -4.54
C ARG A 78 -8.75 20.39 -5.58
N MET A 79 -9.43 19.27 -5.24
CA MET A 79 -9.76 18.21 -6.19
C MET A 79 -10.86 18.60 -7.16
N ASP A 80 -11.65 19.64 -6.84
CA ASP A 80 -12.67 20.15 -7.75
C ASP A 80 -12.02 20.80 -8.98
N GLY A 81 -12.36 20.29 -10.16
CA GLY A 81 -11.74 20.68 -11.43
C GLY A 81 -10.43 19.93 -11.75
N ALA A 82 -10.00 18.96 -10.93
CA ALA A 82 -9.03 17.97 -11.34
C ALA A 82 -9.56 17.14 -12.51
N VAL A 83 -8.69 16.38 -13.17
CA VAL A 83 -9.06 15.63 -14.37
C VAL A 83 -8.46 14.22 -14.35
N PHE A 84 -9.13 13.28 -14.98
CA PHE A 84 -8.48 12.10 -15.53
C PHE A 84 -7.89 12.46 -16.87
N TYR A 85 -6.61 12.20 -17.07
CA TYR A 85 -5.87 12.67 -18.24
C TYR A 85 -5.10 11.58 -18.97
N ARG A 86 -4.88 10.41 -18.32
CA ARG A 86 -4.11 9.30 -18.87
C ARG A 86 -4.81 7.97 -18.65
N ALA A 87 -4.92 7.18 -19.71
CA ALA A 87 -5.37 5.80 -19.69
C ALA A 87 -4.26 4.90 -20.24
N MET A 88 -3.48 4.29 -19.36
CA MET A 88 -2.46 3.34 -19.76
C MET A 88 -3.11 1.98 -20.05
N HIS A 89 -2.86 1.45 -21.24
CA HIS A 89 -3.27 0.12 -21.66
C HIS A 89 -2.03 -0.76 -21.80
N LEU A 90 -2.00 -1.89 -21.12
CA LEU A 90 -0.94 -2.86 -21.30
C LEU A 90 -1.18 -3.63 -22.62
N PRO A 91 -0.16 -3.77 -23.48
CA PRO A 91 -0.33 -4.35 -24.82
C PRO A 91 -0.33 -5.88 -24.82
N TYR A 92 -0.39 -6.52 -23.66
CA TYR A 92 -0.29 -7.97 -23.50
C TYR A 92 -1.37 -8.49 -22.56
N GLY A 93 -1.76 -9.77 -22.79
CA GLY A 93 -2.84 -10.45 -22.08
C GLY A 93 -4.18 -10.43 -22.82
N ASP A 94 -5.02 -11.41 -22.52
CA ASP A 94 -6.35 -11.59 -23.16
C ASP A 94 -7.44 -10.74 -22.49
N THR A 95 -7.12 -10.11 -21.37
CA THR A 95 -8.05 -9.27 -20.60
C THR A 95 -7.58 -7.81 -20.58
N PRO A 96 -8.51 -6.84 -20.56
CA PRO A 96 -8.16 -5.44 -20.39
C PRO A 96 -7.30 -5.21 -19.14
N ALA A 97 -6.11 -4.66 -19.32
CA ALA A 97 -5.16 -4.43 -18.22
C ALA A 97 -4.52 -3.05 -18.34
N GLY A 98 -4.30 -2.41 -17.18
CA GLY A 98 -3.70 -1.10 -17.13
C GLY A 98 -4.21 -0.25 -15.97
N LEU A 99 -4.14 1.06 -16.13
CA LEU A 99 -4.58 2.02 -15.12
C LEU A 99 -5.16 3.29 -15.74
N LEU A 100 -6.04 3.95 -14.98
CA LEU A 100 -6.56 5.29 -15.25
C LEU A 100 -5.90 6.26 -14.27
N GLN A 101 -5.23 7.31 -14.78
CA GLN A 101 -4.52 8.29 -13.94
C GLN A 101 -5.19 9.66 -14.04
N GLY A 102 -5.31 10.32 -12.88
CA GLY A 102 -5.86 11.65 -12.74
C GLY A 102 -5.15 12.45 -11.66
N GLY A 103 -5.52 13.73 -11.54
CA GLY A 103 -4.96 14.60 -10.52
C GLY A 103 -5.19 16.07 -10.80
N VAL A 104 -4.60 16.91 -9.94
CA VAL A 104 -4.69 18.37 -9.99
C VAL A 104 -3.62 18.91 -10.93
N ARG A 105 -4.06 19.45 -12.08
CA ARG A 105 -3.14 19.98 -13.13
C ARG A 105 -2.59 21.39 -12.81
N ASN A 106 -3.23 22.14 -11.91
CA ASN A 106 -2.78 23.47 -11.53
C ASN A 106 -1.75 23.40 -10.38
N GLY A 107 -0.48 23.65 -10.69
CA GLY A 107 0.62 23.61 -9.72
C GLY A 107 0.42 24.52 -8.50
N ALA A 108 -0.27 25.65 -8.64
CA ALA A 108 -0.57 26.57 -7.52
C ALA A 108 -1.55 25.95 -6.49
N LYS A 109 -2.27 24.90 -6.88
CA LYS A 109 -3.17 24.15 -5.99
C LYS A 109 -2.50 22.95 -5.31
N LEU A 110 -1.24 22.63 -5.62
CA LEU A 110 -0.56 21.50 -5.02
C LEU A 110 -0.16 21.81 -3.58
N PHE A 111 -0.29 20.82 -2.72
CA PHE A 111 0.33 20.80 -1.41
C PHE A 111 1.75 20.23 -1.50
N PRO A 112 2.61 20.46 -0.50
CA PRO A 112 3.91 19.80 -0.43
C PRO A 112 3.79 18.29 -0.54
N PRO A 113 4.81 17.62 -1.11
CA PRO A 113 4.83 16.17 -1.24
C PRO A 113 4.85 15.48 0.12
N ILE A 114 4.49 14.19 0.13
CA ILE A 114 4.37 13.38 1.34
C ILE A 114 5.40 12.25 1.36
N PRO A 115 5.77 11.75 2.56
CA PRO A 115 6.53 10.51 2.69
C PRO A 115 5.84 9.35 1.98
N HIS A 116 6.63 8.39 1.51
CA HIS A 116 6.14 7.23 0.80
C HIS A 116 5.68 6.13 1.76
N GLU A 117 4.45 5.63 1.57
CA GLU A 117 3.89 4.47 2.28
C GLU A 117 3.84 3.27 1.34
N ALA A 118 4.90 2.48 1.34
CA ALA A 118 5.06 1.34 0.44
C ALA A 118 4.13 0.17 0.80
N THR A 119 3.69 -0.61 -0.19
CA THR A 119 2.76 -1.74 -0.01
C THR A 119 3.28 -2.84 0.90
N ASN A 120 4.59 -3.04 0.99
CA ASN A 120 5.21 -3.99 1.93
C ASN A 120 5.12 -3.57 3.40
N ARG A 121 4.67 -2.33 3.68
CA ARG A 121 4.39 -1.81 5.04
C ARG A 121 2.90 -1.71 5.31
N THR A 122 2.14 -1.25 4.32
CA THR A 122 0.68 -1.06 4.45
C THR A 122 -0.11 -2.34 4.26
N GLY A 123 0.43 -3.32 3.51
CA GLY A 123 -0.27 -4.54 3.12
C GLY A 123 -1.33 -4.32 2.04
N ILE A 124 -1.56 -3.09 1.57
CA ILE A 124 -2.54 -2.76 0.54
C ILE A 124 -1.89 -2.98 -0.83
N LEU A 125 -2.27 -4.06 -1.52
CA LEU A 125 -1.69 -4.45 -2.80
C LEU A 125 -2.41 -3.81 -3.98
N HIS A 126 -1.69 -3.74 -5.13
CA HIS A 126 -2.21 -3.21 -6.39
C HIS A 126 -3.10 -4.24 -7.12
N LYS A 127 -4.32 -4.41 -6.63
CA LYS A 127 -5.38 -5.22 -7.24
C LYS A 127 -6.28 -4.37 -8.13
N ALA A 128 -7.09 -5.02 -8.98
CA ALA A 128 -8.13 -4.33 -9.75
C ALA A 128 -9.00 -3.45 -8.83
N GLY A 129 -9.24 -2.20 -9.23
CA GLY A 129 -9.97 -1.22 -8.44
C GLY A 129 -9.16 -0.50 -7.37
N THR A 130 -7.91 -0.89 -7.07
CA THR A 130 -7.07 -0.17 -6.11
C THR A 130 -6.81 1.26 -6.56
N ILE A 131 -6.92 2.22 -5.61
CA ILE A 131 -6.43 3.59 -5.80
C ILE A 131 -5.04 3.73 -5.17
N SER A 132 -4.10 4.34 -5.92
CA SER A 132 -2.70 4.50 -5.54
C SER A 132 -2.17 5.86 -5.96
N MET A 133 -1.17 6.39 -5.24
CA MET A 133 -0.55 7.68 -5.61
C MET A 133 0.45 7.50 -6.75
N ALA A 134 0.37 8.39 -7.75
CA ALA A 134 1.43 8.54 -8.74
C ALA A 134 2.58 9.36 -8.15
N ARG A 135 3.82 9.04 -8.54
CA ARG A 135 5.04 9.69 -8.06
C ARG A 135 6.17 9.64 -9.10
N PHE A 136 7.17 10.47 -8.94
CA PHE A 136 8.49 10.30 -9.56
C PHE A 136 9.37 9.42 -8.66
N ALA A 137 10.21 9.99 -7.78
CA ALA A 137 10.93 9.24 -6.76
C ALA A 137 10.05 9.01 -5.49
N PRO A 138 10.39 8.06 -4.61
CA PRO A 138 9.75 7.94 -3.29
C PRO A 138 9.76 9.28 -2.55
N GLY A 139 8.63 9.64 -1.92
CA GLY A 139 8.48 10.91 -1.21
C GLY A 139 8.16 12.12 -2.09
N THR A 140 7.83 11.94 -3.38
CA THR A 140 7.46 13.04 -4.28
C THR A 140 5.97 13.11 -4.63
N ALA A 141 5.15 12.20 -4.08
CA ALA A 141 3.71 12.17 -4.34
C ALA A 141 3.01 13.44 -3.82
N THR A 142 2.13 14.02 -4.65
CA THR A 142 1.33 15.21 -4.30
C THR A 142 -0.16 14.97 -4.48
N ALA A 143 -0.72 15.21 -5.68
CA ALA A 143 -2.15 15.15 -5.97
C ALA A 143 -2.52 14.12 -7.05
N ASP A 144 -1.55 13.64 -7.80
CA ASP A 144 -1.80 12.69 -8.87
C ASP A 144 -2.00 11.28 -8.31
N PHE A 145 -3.04 10.63 -8.77
CA PHE A 145 -3.43 9.29 -8.36
C PHE A 145 -3.77 8.41 -9.57
N MET A 146 -3.81 7.11 -9.36
CA MET A 146 -4.22 6.14 -10.37
C MET A 146 -5.24 5.16 -9.79
N ILE A 147 -6.17 4.70 -10.63
CA ILE A 147 -7.09 3.60 -10.33
C ILE A 147 -6.75 2.45 -11.26
N LEU A 148 -6.57 1.27 -10.71
CA LEU A 148 -6.14 0.09 -11.45
C LEU A 148 -7.32 -0.59 -12.13
N ILE A 149 -7.13 -0.94 -13.41
CA ILE A 149 -8.10 -1.71 -14.20
C ILE A 149 -7.95 -3.21 -13.94
N SER A 150 -6.74 -3.64 -13.68
CA SER A 150 -6.38 -5.03 -13.39
C SER A 150 -5.41 -5.14 -12.23
N ASP A 151 -5.14 -6.34 -11.77
CA ASP A 151 -4.05 -6.62 -10.85
C ASP A 151 -2.71 -6.23 -11.48
N MET A 152 -1.90 -5.45 -10.75
CA MET A 152 -0.60 -4.97 -11.20
C MET A 152 0.47 -5.15 -10.12
N PRO A 153 0.88 -6.39 -9.80
CA PRO A 153 1.84 -6.66 -8.74
C PRO A 153 3.22 -6.03 -8.99
N ALA A 154 3.55 -5.66 -10.23
CA ALA A 154 4.75 -4.90 -10.55
C ALA A 154 4.79 -3.48 -9.95
N LEU A 155 3.65 -2.97 -9.47
CA LEU A 155 3.57 -1.70 -8.76
C LEU A 155 3.71 -1.86 -7.24
N ASP A 156 3.69 -3.09 -6.72
CA ASP A 156 3.93 -3.36 -5.32
C ASP A 156 5.41 -3.20 -4.97
N ALA A 157 5.67 -2.82 -3.73
CA ALA A 157 7.05 -2.78 -3.23
C ALA A 157 7.61 -4.21 -3.09
N GLU A 158 8.89 -4.37 -3.41
CA GLU A 158 9.59 -5.62 -3.12
C GLU A 158 9.57 -5.89 -1.60
N PRO A 159 9.37 -7.14 -1.16
CA PRO A 159 9.18 -7.46 0.26
C PRO A 159 10.29 -6.95 1.19
N SER A 160 11.54 -6.97 0.73
CA SER A 160 12.71 -6.53 1.49
C SER A 160 13.11 -5.07 1.24
N ASN A 161 12.35 -4.32 0.39
CA ASN A 161 12.70 -2.95 0.04
C ASN A 161 12.49 -2.00 1.22
N ASN A 162 13.45 -1.13 1.46
CA ASN A 162 13.44 -0.14 2.54
C ASN A 162 12.86 1.23 2.14
N GLY A 163 12.16 1.31 1.02
CA GLY A 163 11.53 2.54 0.52
C GLY A 163 12.36 3.31 -0.49
N GLN A 164 13.40 2.67 -1.09
CA GLN A 164 14.25 3.25 -2.12
C GLN A 164 13.97 2.64 -3.50
N ASP A 165 14.10 3.42 -4.57
CA ASP A 165 14.06 2.89 -5.93
C ASP A 165 15.42 2.25 -6.32
N PRO A 166 15.43 1.20 -7.15
CA PRO A 166 14.24 0.48 -7.63
C PRO A 166 13.60 -0.40 -6.54
N GLY A 167 12.34 -0.77 -6.74
CA GLY A 167 11.62 -1.73 -5.88
C GLY A 167 10.80 -1.10 -4.76
N ALA A 168 10.76 0.24 -4.61
CA ALA A 168 9.92 0.91 -3.61
C ALA A 168 8.41 0.80 -3.89
N GLY A 169 8.02 0.49 -5.13
CA GLY A 169 6.62 0.43 -5.55
C GLY A 169 5.90 1.78 -5.47
N PHE A 170 4.58 1.71 -5.42
CA PHE A 170 3.70 2.87 -5.28
C PHE A 170 2.88 2.77 -3.98
N ALA A 171 2.27 3.89 -3.56
CA ALA A 171 1.51 3.97 -2.32
C ALA A 171 0.03 3.72 -2.59
N ALA A 172 -0.41 2.47 -2.47
CA ALA A 172 -1.81 2.09 -2.49
C ALA A 172 -2.47 2.47 -1.15
N PHE A 173 -3.70 3.02 -1.19
CA PHE A 173 -4.34 3.56 0.01
C PHE A 173 -5.86 3.36 0.07
N GLY A 174 -6.44 2.54 -0.81
CA GLY A 174 -7.86 2.24 -0.83
C GLY A 174 -8.28 1.59 -2.14
N HIS A 175 -9.59 1.55 -2.38
CA HIS A 175 -10.16 0.95 -3.57
C HIS A 175 -11.50 1.57 -3.97
N VAL A 176 -11.92 1.31 -5.20
CA VAL A 176 -13.24 1.69 -5.71
C VAL A 176 -14.28 0.70 -5.21
N VAL A 177 -15.31 1.18 -4.51
CA VAL A 177 -16.44 0.36 -4.03
C VAL A 177 -17.67 0.46 -4.91
N LYS A 178 -17.83 1.57 -5.66
CA LYS A 178 -18.89 1.76 -6.66
C LYS A 178 -18.37 2.57 -7.83
N GLY A 179 -18.86 2.29 -9.05
CA GLY A 179 -18.52 3.05 -10.25
C GLY A 179 -17.29 2.54 -11.00
N MET A 180 -16.90 1.26 -10.83
CA MET A 180 -15.86 0.65 -11.69
C MET A 180 -16.26 0.64 -13.18
N ASP A 181 -17.54 0.54 -13.50
CA ASP A 181 -18.06 0.73 -14.85
C ASP A 181 -17.76 2.12 -15.40
N VAL A 182 -17.89 3.17 -14.58
CA VAL A 182 -17.49 4.53 -14.94
C VAL A 182 -15.98 4.63 -15.15
N VAL A 183 -15.18 4.00 -14.28
CA VAL A 183 -13.71 3.94 -14.44
C VAL A 183 -13.34 3.29 -15.77
N HIS A 184 -13.96 2.14 -16.10
CA HIS A 184 -13.75 1.47 -17.38
C HIS A 184 -14.21 2.30 -18.57
N ALA A 185 -15.35 2.98 -18.46
CA ALA A 185 -15.85 3.86 -19.51
C ALA A 185 -14.86 4.99 -19.81
N ILE A 186 -14.31 5.65 -18.77
CA ILE A 186 -13.29 6.70 -18.93
C ILE A 186 -12.00 6.11 -19.53
N TRP A 187 -11.53 4.97 -19.02
CA TRP A 187 -10.31 4.32 -19.47
C TRP A 187 -10.37 3.92 -20.95
N ASN A 188 -11.56 3.58 -21.47
CA ASN A 188 -11.80 3.24 -22.87
C ASN A 188 -12.03 4.46 -23.79
N THR A 189 -11.97 5.70 -23.27
CA THR A 189 -12.10 6.88 -24.12
C THR A 189 -10.89 7.02 -25.06
N PRO A 190 -11.04 7.68 -26.23
CA PRO A 190 -9.95 7.84 -27.18
C PRO A 190 -8.71 8.48 -26.57
N ARG A 191 -7.55 7.91 -26.87
CA ARG A 191 -6.22 8.40 -26.50
C ARG A 191 -5.55 9.06 -27.70
N SER A 192 -4.78 10.10 -27.45
CA SER A 192 -4.02 10.79 -28.50
C SER A 192 -2.77 10.01 -28.87
N ALA A 193 -2.58 9.76 -30.13
CA ALA A 193 -1.36 9.11 -30.63
C ALA A 193 -0.10 9.99 -30.48
N THR A 194 -0.27 11.31 -30.30
CA THR A 194 0.83 12.28 -30.31
C THR A 194 1.10 12.95 -28.98
N LYS A 195 0.10 13.04 -28.10
CA LYS A 195 0.26 13.64 -26.76
C LYS A 195 1.08 12.72 -25.84
N GLY A 196 1.74 13.33 -24.84
CA GLY A 196 2.58 12.67 -23.86
C GLY A 196 4.04 12.57 -24.31
N GLU A 197 4.91 12.37 -23.33
CA GLU A 197 6.34 12.19 -23.53
C GLU A 197 6.83 10.91 -22.85
N GLY A 198 7.90 10.33 -23.37
CA GLY A 198 8.50 9.11 -22.81
C GLY A 198 7.49 7.99 -22.72
N VAL A 199 7.37 7.39 -21.53
CA VAL A 199 6.46 6.27 -21.24
C VAL A 199 4.97 6.64 -21.26
N MET A 200 4.62 7.93 -21.33
CA MET A 200 3.24 8.40 -21.40
C MET A 200 2.77 8.66 -22.83
N LYS A 201 3.65 8.55 -23.83
CA LYS A 201 3.29 8.83 -25.23
C LYS A 201 2.27 7.83 -25.72
N GLY A 202 1.12 8.35 -26.22
CA GLY A 202 0.03 7.50 -26.67
C GLY A 202 -0.94 7.04 -25.57
N ASP A 203 -0.68 7.37 -24.30
CA ASP A 203 -1.57 7.06 -23.17
C ASP A 203 -2.46 8.24 -22.76
N ILE A 204 -2.15 9.46 -23.23
CA ILE A 204 -2.89 10.66 -22.84
C ILE A 204 -4.24 10.68 -23.52
N LEU A 205 -5.32 10.91 -22.76
CA LEU A 205 -6.67 11.02 -23.28
C LEU A 205 -6.76 12.17 -24.28
N GLU A 206 -7.48 11.94 -25.39
CA GLU A 206 -7.73 13.01 -26.36
C GLU A 206 -8.47 14.17 -25.71
N ASN A 207 -9.50 13.86 -24.90
CA ASN A 207 -10.23 14.81 -24.08
C ASN A 207 -10.14 14.36 -22.61
N GLU A 208 -9.65 15.25 -21.75
CA GLU A 208 -9.60 15.01 -20.32
C GLU A 208 -11.00 14.91 -19.72
N ILE A 209 -11.20 13.99 -18.77
CA ILE A 209 -12.48 13.82 -18.08
C ILE A 209 -12.43 14.57 -16.75
N LYS A 210 -13.30 15.57 -16.59
CA LYS A 210 -13.30 16.45 -15.43
C LYS A 210 -13.87 15.76 -14.18
N ILE A 211 -13.17 15.90 -13.05
CA ILE A 211 -13.70 15.67 -11.71
C ILE A 211 -14.41 16.95 -11.28
N VAL A 212 -15.74 16.94 -11.37
CA VAL A 212 -16.60 18.10 -11.06
C VAL A 212 -16.49 18.44 -9.57
N SER A 213 -16.55 17.42 -8.74
CA SER A 213 -16.37 17.55 -7.28
C SER A 213 -15.90 16.26 -6.63
N ALA A 214 -15.20 16.41 -5.50
CA ALA A 214 -14.84 15.33 -4.61
C ALA A 214 -15.34 15.65 -3.19
N ARG A 215 -16.06 14.71 -2.54
CA ARG A 215 -16.66 14.94 -1.22
C ARG A 215 -16.57 13.67 -0.37
N ARG A 216 -16.30 13.84 0.93
CA ARG A 216 -16.53 12.75 1.89
C ARG A 216 -18.00 12.43 1.95
N ILE A 217 -18.32 11.15 2.08
CA ILE A 217 -19.68 10.64 2.23
C ILE A 217 -19.74 9.64 3.38
N PRO A 218 -20.90 9.35 3.96
CA PRO A 218 -21.10 8.19 4.83
C PRO A 218 -20.78 6.89 4.09
N ALA A 219 -20.59 5.80 4.85
CA ALA A 219 -20.44 4.45 4.27
C ALA A 219 -21.63 4.15 3.34
N PRO A 220 -21.38 3.69 2.08
CA PRO A 220 -22.40 3.51 1.07
C PRO A 220 -23.22 2.22 1.22
#